data_ff6e7220e879a3be20a98e5a3d7878c5
#
_entry.id   ff6e7220e879a3be20a98e5a3d7878c5
#
_cell.length_a   1.000
_cell.length_b   1.000
_cell.length_c   1.000
_cell.angle_alpha   90.00
_cell.angle_beta   90.00
_cell.angle_gamma   90.00
#
_symmetry.space_group_name_H-M   'P 1'
#
loop_
_entity.id
_entity.type
_entity.pdbx_description
1 polymer ?
#
loop_
_entity_poly.entity_id
_entity_poly.type
_entity_poly.pdbx_seq_one_letter_code
_entity_poly.pdbx_strand_id
1 'polypeptide(L)'
;VKTVETGSLPGAGTFFCVECGSHLSLLENDALPECPGCGGTSFGRDSIFGPRQEQQTGQTSEYDADAGGSAPDWLSDARSELPGAGRYLACLDEGELRTFEIGQGWTRIGRSVAADIQLDDPSVSRRHALIVSEKPDALRVLDDRSLNGIRLNGELVEWGRLADGDELTIGRYRLFVLEA
;
A
#
# COMPACT_ATOMS: atom_id res chain seq x y z
N VAL A 1 -20.21 -17.90 7.77
CA VAL A 1 -18.90 -17.61 7.15
C VAL A 1 -17.86 -18.35 7.96
N LYS A 2 -17.05 -19.18 7.32
CA LYS A 2 -15.98 -19.91 8.00
C LYS A 2 -14.84 -18.92 8.23
N THR A 3 -14.62 -18.50 9.46
CA THR A 3 -13.50 -17.62 9.82
C THR A 3 -12.23 -18.45 10.05
N VAL A 4 -11.10 -17.86 9.73
CA VAL A 4 -9.75 -18.43 9.91
C VAL A 4 -8.98 -17.47 10.81
N GLU A 5 -8.17 -17.99 11.71
CA GLU A 5 -7.41 -17.20 12.66
C GLU A 5 -5.96 -17.05 12.25
N THR A 6 -5.33 -15.95 12.72
CA THR A 6 -3.89 -15.67 12.60
C THR A 6 -3.04 -16.88 13.01
N GLY A 7 -1.96 -17.13 12.29
CA GLY A 7 -1.05 -18.26 12.51
C GLY A 7 -1.49 -19.56 11.85
N SER A 8 -2.69 -19.64 11.29
CA SER A 8 -3.12 -20.78 10.50
C SER A 8 -2.53 -20.76 9.09
N LEU A 9 -2.48 -21.93 8.44
CA LEU A 9 -2.08 -22.11 7.04
C LEU A 9 -3.33 -22.38 6.19
N PRO A 10 -4.11 -21.36 5.81
CA PRO A 10 -5.38 -21.54 5.12
C PRO A 10 -5.22 -21.91 3.64
N GLY A 11 -3.99 -21.95 3.13
CA GLY A 11 -3.68 -22.14 1.72
C GLY A 11 -3.81 -20.86 0.90
N ALA A 12 -3.49 -20.94 -0.38
CA ALA A 12 -3.55 -19.80 -1.30
C ALA A 12 -4.97 -19.24 -1.42
N GLY A 13 -5.10 -17.92 -1.42
CA GLY A 13 -6.37 -17.24 -1.61
C GLY A 13 -6.38 -15.81 -1.08
N THR A 14 -7.52 -15.16 -1.26
CA THR A 14 -7.77 -13.83 -0.72
C THR A 14 -8.61 -13.95 0.54
N PHE A 15 -8.19 -13.29 1.59
CA PHE A 15 -8.83 -13.25 2.90
C PHE A 15 -9.14 -11.81 3.26
N PHE A 16 -10.25 -11.58 3.94
CA PHE A 16 -10.60 -10.24 4.44
C PHE A 16 -10.66 -10.27 5.96
N CYS A 17 -10.12 -9.23 6.58
CA CYS A 17 -10.22 -9.03 8.02
C CYS A 17 -11.69 -8.77 8.39
N VAL A 18 -12.20 -9.51 9.39
CA VAL A 18 -13.60 -9.38 9.83
C VAL A 18 -13.84 -8.03 10.52
N GLU A 19 -12.79 -7.45 11.10
CA GLU A 19 -12.90 -6.22 11.89
C GLU A 19 -12.82 -4.93 11.04
N CYS A 20 -11.90 -4.88 10.07
CA CYS A 20 -11.69 -3.65 9.26
C CYS A 20 -11.92 -3.83 7.77
N GLY A 21 -12.18 -5.05 7.29
CA GLY A 21 -12.42 -5.34 5.88
C GLY A 21 -11.17 -5.35 4.99
N SER A 22 -9.98 -5.09 5.52
CA SER A 22 -8.73 -5.15 4.75
C SER A 22 -8.50 -6.54 4.17
N HIS A 23 -8.07 -6.60 2.93
CA HIS A 23 -7.83 -7.86 2.21
C HIS A 23 -6.36 -8.24 2.22
N LEU A 24 -6.11 -9.54 2.38
CA LEU A 24 -4.79 -10.15 2.31
C LEU A 24 -4.76 -11.23 1.24
N SER A 25 -3.72 -11.29 0.45
CA SER A 25 -3.49 -12.36 -0.53
C SER A 25 -2.37 -13.27 -0.05
N LEU A 26 -2.70 -14.54 0.26
CA LEU A 26 -1.74 -15.53 0.70
C LEU A 26 -1.40 -16.52 -0.40
N LEU A 27 -0.17 -17.00 -0.40
CA LEU A 27 0.28 -18.13 -1.18
C LEU A 27 0.03 -19.44 -0.41
N GLU A 28 0.29 -20.58 -1.06
CA GLU A 28 -0.09 -21.90 -0.54
C GLU A 28 0.52 -22.27 0.83
N ASN A 29 1.71 -21.72 1.12
CA ASN A 29 2.45 -22.00 2.36
C ASN A 29 2.56 -20.78 3.30
N ASP A 30 1.84 -19.71 3.02
CA ASP A 30 1.89 -18.52 3.87
C ASP A 30 1.03 -18.71 5.11
N ALA A 31 1.59 -18.43 6.28
CA ALA A 31 0.82 -18.31 7.51
C ALA A 31 0.01 -17.01 7.49
N LEU A 32 -1.23 -17.06 7.96
CA LEU A 32 -2.08 -15.87 8.05
C LEU A 32 -1.53 -14.92 9.13
N PRO A 33 -1.04 -13.72 8.76
CA PRO A 33 -0.51 -12.74 9.71
C PRO A 33 -1.64 -12.04 10.47
N GLU A 34 -1.30 -11.26 11.48
CA GLU A 34 -2.22 -10.27 12.03
C GLU A 34 -2.60 -9.25 10.95
N CYS A 35 -3.81 -8.69 11.05
CA CYS A 35 -4.25 -7.71 10.07
C CYS A 35 -3.33 -6.48 10.08
N PRO A 36 -2.66 -6.14 9.00
CA PRO A 36 -1.78 -4.98 8.94
C PRO A 36 -2.55 -3.66 9.06
N GLY A 37 -3.86 -3.70 8.81
CA GLY A 37 -4.73 -2.53 8.92
C GLY A 37 -5.20 -2.24 10.35
N CYS A 38 -5.48 -3.24 11.18
CA CYS A 38 -6.07 -3.04 12.51
C CYS A 38 -5.52 -3.97 13.61
N GLY A 39 -4.57 -4.86 13.28
CA GLY A 39 -4.08 -5.87 14.22
C GLY A 39 -5.08 -7.00 14.52
N GLY A 40 -6.22 -7.03 13.83
CA GLY A 40 -7.24 -8.07 14.01
C GLY A 40 -6.72 -9.46 13.65
N THR A 41 -7.25 -10.49 14.34
CA THR A 41 -6.77 -11.87 14.22
C THR A 41 -7.73 -12.80 13.49
N SER A 42 -8.93 -12.31 13.15
CA SER A 42 -9.99 -13.10 12.52
C SER A 42 -10.21 -12.69 11.07
N PHE A 43 -10.20 -13.68 10.17
CA PHE A 43 -10.34 -13.44 8.73
C PHE A 43 -11.42 -14.33 8.12
N GLY A 44 -12.18 -13.77 7.19
CA GLY A 44 -13.06 -14.50 6.29
C GLY A 44 -12.36 -14.84 4.99
N ARG A 45 -12.73 -15.95 4.35
CA ARG A 45 -12.26 -16.26 3.00
C ARG A 45 -13.22 -15.64 1.99
N ASP A 46 -12.69 -14.87 1.06
CA ASP A 46 -13.50 -14.28 -0.01
C ASP A 46 -13.82 -15.35 -1.05
N SER A 47 -15.10 -15.44 -1.41
CA SER A 47 -15.54 -16.33 -2.48
C SER A 47 -15.66 -15.51 -3.77
N ILE A 48 -14.85 -15.85 -4.76
CA ILE A 48 -14.93 -15.23 -6.10
C ILE A 48 -16.31 -15.41 -6.78
N PHE A 49 -17.20 -16.18 -6.18
CA PHE A 49 -18.57 -16.46 -6.67
C PHE A 49 -19.67 -15.96 -5.74
N GLY A 50 -19.35 -15.20 -4.68
CA GLY A 50 -20.34 -14.61 -3.78
C GLY A 50 -20.83 -13.26 -4.27
N PRO A 51 -22.10 -12.86 -4.00
CA PRO A 51 -22.57 -11.52 -4.31
C PRO A 51 -21.76 -10.51 -3.52
N ARG A 52 -21.20 -9.48 -4.19
CA ARG A 52 -20.62 -8.30 -3.55
C ARG A 52 -21.69 -7.69 -2.65
N GLN A 53 -21.51 -7.83 -1.35
CA GLN A 53 -22.29 -7.00 -0.42
C GLN A 53 -21.73 -5.59 -0.51
N GLU A 54 -22.57 -4.66 -0.96
CA GLU A 54 -22.35 -3.23 -0.81
C GLU A 54 -22.08 -2.97 0.67
N GLN A 55 -20.85 -2.67 1.01
CA GLN A 55 -20.48 -2.31 2.37
C GLN A 55 -21.07 -0.94 2.66
N GLN A 56 -22.09 -0.94 3.51
CA GLN A 56 -22.59 0.26 4.16
C GLN A 56 -21.43 0.90 4.95
N THR A 57 -21.13 2.12 4.57
CA THR A 57 -20.33 3.05 5.34
C THR A 57 -20.88 3.18 6.75
N GLY A 58 -20.07 2.81 7.74
CA GLY A 58 -20.45 3.11 9.11
C GLY A 58 -19.70 2.26 10.13
N GLN A 59 -18.45 2.58 10.36
CA GLN A 59 -17.84 2.81 11.68
C GLN A 59 -16.36 3.09 11.47
N THR A 60 -16.03 4.35 11.61
CA THR A 60 -14.68 4.85 11.83
C THR A 60 -14.13 4.20 13.09
N SER A 61 -13.30 3.16 12.96
CA SER A 61 -12.30 2.94 13.97
C SER A 61 -11.33 4.10 13.88
N GLU A 62 -11.17 4.80 14.98
CA GLU A 62 -10.14 5.79 15.17
C GLU A 62 -8.77 5.14 14.96
N TYR A 63 -8.38 4.97 13.70
CA TYR A 63 -6.98 5.15 13.36
C TYR A 63 -6.75 6.64 13.52
N ASP A 64 -5.85 6.99 14.39
CA ASP A 64 -5.39 8.36 14.55
C ASP A 64 -5.14 8.92 13.16
N ALA A 65 -6.18 9.59 12.64
CA ALA A 65 -6.09 10.45 11.49
C ALA A 65 -5.32 11.68 11.99
N ASP A 66 -4.01 11.53 12.11
CA ASP A 66 -3.11 12.66 11.99
C ASP A 66 -3.03 13.03 10.50
N ALA A 67 -4.20 13.27 9.93
CA ALA A 67 -4.39 13.87 8.63
C ALA A 67 -4.13 15.38 8.79
N GLY A 68 -2.89 15.75 8.79
CA GLY A 68 -2.36 17.09 8.99
C GLY A 68 -1.09 17.09 9.80
N GLY A 69 -0.51 15.93 10.05
CA GLY A 69 0.76 15.79 10.74
C GLY A 69 1.88 16.39 9.90
N SER A 70 2.69 17.23 10.53
CA SER A 70 4.01 17.64 10.07
C SER A 70 4.71 16.46 9.39
N ALA A 71 5.37 16.73 8.26
CA ALA A 71 6.16 15.73 7.57
C ALA A 71 7.07 14.98 8.58
N PRO A 72 7.15 13.64 8.51
CA PRO A 72 7.95 12.89 9.46
C PRO A 72 9.40 13.37 9.52
N ASP A 73 9.98 13.43 10.72
CA ASP A 73 11.33 13.97 10.92
C ASP A 73 12.39 13.29 10.04
N TRP A 74 12.21 12.00 9.77
CA TRP A 74 13.13 11.24 8.91
C TRP A 74 13.10 11.66 7.42
N LEU A 75 12.09 12.42 6.95
CA LEU A 75 12.03 12.90 5.57
C LEU A 75 13.16 13.89 5.23
N SER A 76 13.60 14.69 6.21
CA SER A 76 14.73 15.59 6.03
C SER A 76 16.03 14.82 5.82
N ASP A 77 16.21 13.73 6.56
CA ASP A 77 17.36 12.85 6.43
C ASP A 77 17.31 12.11 5.09
N ALA A 78 16.13 11.58 4.72
CA ALA A 78 15.93 10.96 3.42
C ALA A 78 16.31 11.88 2.26
N ARG A 79 15.92 13.15 2.30
CA ARG A 79 16.29 14.13 1.27
C ARG A 79 17.80 14.35 1.18
N SER A 80 18.48 14.36 2.32
CA SER A 80 19.93 14.57 2.38
C SER A 80 20.74 13.39 1.82
N GLU A 81 20.14 12.20 1.80
CA GLU A 81 20.75 10.95 1.33
C GLU A 81 20.41 10.63 -0.13
N LEU A 82 19.60 11.47 -0.80
CA LEU A 82 19.25 11.25 -2.21
C LEU A 82 20.51 11.28 -3.11
N PRO A 83 20.65 10.33 -4.04
CA PRO A 83 21.88 10.19 -4.82
C PRO A 83 22.08 11.28 -5.88
N GLY A 84 21.09 12.12 -6.15
CA GLY A 84 21.18 13.22 -7.13
C GLY A 84 19.83 13.82 -7.46
N ALA A 85 19.84 14.73 -8.43
CA ALA A 85 18.61 15.34 -8.92
C ALA A 85 17.71 14.30 -9.57
N GLY A 86 16.45 14.26 -9.13
CA GLY A 86 15.48 13.23 -9.59
C GLY A 86 14.23 13.21 -8.73
N ARG A 87 13.42 12.20 -8.99
CA ARG A 87 12.21 11.93 -8.21
C ARG A 87 12.32 10.59 -7.54
N TYR A 88 11.91 10.54 -6.30
CA TYR A 88 12.06 9.37 -5.47
C TYR A 88 10.78 9.10 -4.69
N LEU A 89 10.56 7.83 -4.35
CA LEU A 89 9.70 7.44 -3.25
C LEU A 89 10.56 7.03 -2.07
N ALA A 90 10.22 7.51 -0.89
CA ALA A 90 10.89 7.14 0.35
C ALA A 90 9.90 6.56 1.36
N CYS A 91 10.28 5.52 2.08
CA CYS A 91 9.51 4.96 3.18
C CYS A 91 10.42 4.40 4.27
N LEU A 92 9.87 4.26 5.47
CA LEU A 92 10.46 3.42 6.50
C LEU A 92 9.83 2.02 6.40
N ASP A 93 10.67 1.00 6.26
CA ASP A 93 10.27 -0.40 6.28
C ASP A 93 11.03 -1.08 7.42
N GLU A 94 10.31 -1.52 8.46
CA GLU A 94 10.88 -2.10 9.68
C GLU A 94 11.96 -1.22 10.37
N GLY A 95 11.83 0.11 10.23
CA GLY A 95 12.76 1.10 10.79
C GLY A 95 13.96 1.42 9.89
N GLU A 96 14.08 0.77 8.74
CA GLU A 96 15.09 1.10 7.72
C GLU A 96 14.52 2.06 6.68
N LEU A 97 15.29 3.11 6.36
CA LEU A 97 14.94 4.04 5.29
C LEU A 97 15.20 3.36 3.93
N ARG A 98 14.15 3.29 3.13
CA ARG A 98 14.23 2.81 1.75
C ARG A 98 13.86 3.93 0.80
N THR A 99 14.69 4.16 -0.20
CA THR A 99 14.45 5.12 -1.27
C THR A 99 14.44 4.43 -2.62
N PHE A 100 13.51 4.81 -3.47
CA PHE A 100 13.34 4.23 -4.81
C PHE A 100 13.31 5.37 -5.82
N GLU A 101 14.20 5.35 -6.80
CA GLU A 101 14.19 6.31 -7.90
C GLU A 101 13.00 6.05 -8.83
N ILE A 102 12.28 7.10 -9.18
CA ILE A 102 11.21 7.06 -10.18
C ILE A 102 11.78 7.49 -11.53
N GLY A 103 11.98 6.50 -12.39
CA GLY A 103 12.46 6.72 -13.74
C GLY A 103 11.45 7.43 -14.65
N GLN A 104 11.87 7.76 -15.86
CA GLN A 104 10.95 8.19 -16.91
C GLN A 104 10.12 7.01 -17.43
N GLY A 105 8.87 7.29 -17.75
CA GLY A 105 7.94 6.27 -18.24
C GLY A 105 7.11 5.67 -17.12
N TRP A 106 7.13 4.37 -16.99
CA TRP A 106 6.24 3.62 -16.11
C TRP A 106 7.05 2.90 -15.04
N THR A 107 6.70 3.12 -13.78
CA THR A 107 7.27 2.43 -12.62
C THR A 107 6.17 1.62 -11.95
N ARG A 108 6.32 0.31 -11.94
CA ARG A 108 5.34 -0.63 -11.32
C ARG A 108 5.67 -0.83 -9.86
N ILE A 109 4.64 -0.74 -9.02
CA ILE A 109 4.73 -1.01 -7.59
C ILE A 109 3.88 -2.22 -7.26
N GLY A 110 4.42 -3.14 -6.49
CA GLY A 110 3.66 -4.31 -6.06
C GLY A 110 4.51 -5.35 -5.36
N ARG A 111 3.86 -6.42 -4.90
CA ARG A 111 4.53 -7.53 -4.22
C ARG A 111 5.29 -8.47 -5.17
N SER A 112 5.02 -8.40 -6.47
CA SER A 112 5.70 -9.24 -7.45
C SER A 112 7.18 -8.91 -7.53
N VAL A 113 8.04 -9.92 -7.63
CA VAL A 113 9.46 -9.76 -7.96
C VAL A 113 9.71 -9.11 -9.32
N ALA A 114 8.69 -9.05 -10.18
CA ALA A 114 8.74 -8.37 -11.47
C ALA A 114 8.28 -6.90 -11.39
N ALA A 115 7.95 -6.38 -10.20
CA ALA A 115 7.69 -4.96 -9.99
C ALA A 115 9.01 -4.19 -9.92
N ASP A 116 9.01 -2.97 -10.44
CA ASP A 116 10.18 -2.08 -10.38
C ASP A 116 10.45 -1.65 -8.93
N ILE A 117 9.39 -1.44 -8.15
CA ILE A 117 9.42 -1.23 -6.70
C ILE A 117 8.69 -2.41 -6.05
N GLN A 118 9.46 -3.31 -5.47
CA GLN A 118 8.92 -4.46 -4.75
C GLN A 118 8.65 -4.11 -3.29
N LEU A 119 7.38 -4.29 -2.89
CA LEU A 119 6.91 -4.16 -1.52
C LEU A 119 6.41 -5.54 -1.08
N ASP A 120 7.24 -6.29 -0.36
CA ASP A 120 6.98 -7.68 0.00
C ASP A 120 6.13 -7.78 1.28
N ASP A 121 4.82 -7.56 1.10
CA ASP A 121 3.85 -7.64 2.18
C ASP A 121 2.50 -8.20 1.67
N PRO A 122 1.81 -9.05 2.44
CA PRO A 122 0.51 -9.61 2.06
C PRO A 122 -0.58 -8.59 1.79
N SER A 123 -0.51 -7.38 2.38
CA SER A 123 -1.45 -6.28 2.12
C SER A 123 -1.25 -5.62 0.76
N VAL A 124 -0.11 -5.92 0.09
CA VAL A 124 0.21 -5.38 -1.23
C VAL A 124 -0.13 -6.40 -2.32
N SER A 125 -0.91 -6.01 -3.31
CA SER A 125 -1.21 -6.83 -4.48
C SER A 125 0.04 -7.06 -5.31
N ARG A 126 0.11 -8.19 -6.04
CA ARG A 126 1.25 -8.49 -6.94
C ARG A 126 1.51 -7.38 -7.95
N ARG A 127 0.45 -6.78 -8.47
CA ARG A 127 0.41 -5.52 -9.22
C ARG A 127 -0.49 -4.61 -8.42
N HIS A 128 0.03 -3.56 -7.83
CA HIS A 128 -0.75 -2.72 -6.93
C HIS A 128 -0.95 -1.33 -7.50
N ALA A 129 0.12 -0.68 -7.88
CA ALA A 129 0.07 0.65 -8.43
C ALA A 129 1.05 0.82 -9.59
N LEU A 130 0.79 1.83 -10.39
CA LEU A 130 1.61 2.24 -11.50
C LEU A 130 1.89 3.74 -11.38
N ILE A 131 3.15 4.11 -11.34
CA ILE A 131 3.55 5.51 -11.46
C ILE A 131 3.89 5.80 -12.92
N VAL A 132 3.38 6.91 -13.42
CA VAL A 132 3.59 7.38 -14.79
C VAL A 132 4.29 8.72 -14.74
N SER A 133 5.47 8.80 -15.37
CA SER A 133 6.31 9.98 -15.48
C SER A 133 6.58 10.27 -16.97
N GLU A 134 5.61 10.83 -17.68
CA GLU A 134 5.73 11.11 -19.12
C GLU A 134 6.40 12.45 -19.41
N LYS A 135 6.30 13.41 -18.49
CA LYS A 135 6.87 14.75 -18.62
C LYS A 135 7.54 15.16 -17.32
N PRO A 136 8.52 16.08 -17.36
CA PRO A 136 9.19 16.55 -16.16
C PRO A 136 8.24 16.99 -15.03
N ASP A 137 7.09 17.59 -15.38
CA ASP A 137 6.15 18.15 -14.40
C ASP A 137 4.87 17.31 -14.23
N ALA A 138 4.82 16.09 -14.76
CA ALA A 138 3.62 15.28 -14.73
C ALA A 138 3.90 13.88 -14.15
N LEU A 139 3.99 13.82 -12.82
CA LEU A 139 4.01 12.55 -12.10
C LEU A 139 2.59 12.19 -11.71
N ARG A 140 2.19 10.95 -11.99
CA ARG A 140 0.86 10.44 -11.65
C ARG A 140 0.97 9.04 -11.09
N VAL A 141 0.06 8.71 -10.19
CA VAL A 141 -0.15 7.34 -9.73
C VAL A 141 -1.51 6.84 -10.19
N LEU A 142 -1.58 5.55 -10.53
CA LEU A 142 -2.80 4.83 -10.88
C LEU A 142 -2.87 3.56 -10.06
N ASP A 143 -4.05 3.21 -9.60
CA ASP A 143 -4.33 1.88 -9.04
C ASP A 143 -4.32 0.84 -10.17
N ASP A 144 -3.49 -0.21 -10.06
CA ASP A 144 -3.41 -1.28 -11.06
C ASP A 144 -4.28 -2.48 -10.64
N ARG A 145 -5.54 -2.21 -10.31
CA ARG A 145 -6.55 -3.18 -9.85
C ARG A 145 -6.11 -3.88 -8.56
N SER A 146 -5.64 -3.08 -7.61
CA SER A 146 -5.27 -3.59 -6.32
C SER A 146 -6.50 -4.06 -5.50
N LEU A 147 -6.27 -4.89 -4.49
CA LEU A 147 -7.36 -5.37 -3.62
C LEU A 147 -7.80 -4.31 -2.61
N ASN A 148 -6.83 -3.56 -2.08
CA ASN A 148 -7.06 -2.59 -1.01
C ASN A 148 -7.13 -1.14 -1.50
N GLY A 149 -6.86 -0.88 -2.78
CA GLY A 149 -6.75 0.46 -3.33
C GLY A 149 -5.46 1.18 -2.92
N ILE A 150 -5.26 2.38 -3.47
CA ILE A 150 -4.20 3.30 -3.10
C ILE A 150 -4.80 4.52 -2.41
N ARG A 151 -4.05 5.10 -1.46
CA ARG A 151 -4.44 6.36 -0.85
C ARG A 151 -3.40 7.43 -1.14
N LEU A 152 -3.86 8.58 -1.55
CA LEU A 152 -3.05 9.77 -1.74
C LEU A 152 -3.43 10.80 -0.68
N ASN A 153 -2.49 11.16 0.18
CA ASN A 153 -2.73 12.07 1.31
C ASN A 153 -3.94 11.64 2.18
N GLY A 154 -4.09 10.34 2.40
CA GLY A 154 -5.18 9.74 3.17
C GLY A 154 -6.47 9.47 2.39
N GLU A 155 -6.67 10.04 1.21
CA GLU A 155 -7.86 9.82 0.37
C GLU A 155 -7.69 8.61 -0.55
N LEU A 156 -8.70 7.74 -0.61
CA LEU A 156 -8.72 6.61 -1.55
C LEU A 156 -8.92 7.13 -2.97
N VAL A 157 -8.00 6.78 -3.87
CA VAL A 157 -8.03 7.25 -5.25
C VAL A 157 -7.80 6.09 -6.24
N GLU A 158 -8.42 6.17 -7.41
CA GLU A 158 -8.10 5.29 -8.55
C GLU A 158 -6.89 5.83 -9.34
N TRP A 159 -6.72 7.14 -9.34
CA TRP A 159 -5.57 7.84 -9.89
C TRP A 159 -5.40 9.21 -9.23
N GLY A 160 -4.19 9.74 -9.26
CA GLY A 160 -3.90 11.07 -8.74
C GLY A 160 -2.60 11.64 -9.31
N ARG A 161 -2.46 12.98 -9.26
CA ARG A 161 -1.17 13.63 -9.49
C ARG A 161 -0.35 13.54 -8.23
N LEU A 162 0.94 13.32 -8.40
CA LEU A 162 1.91 13.30 -7.32
C LEU A 162 2.77 14.56 -7.38
N ALA A 163 2.94 15.18 -6.24
CA ALA A 163 3.82 16.33 -6.02
C ALA A 163 4.83 16.02 -4.92
N ASP A 164 5.87 16.83 -4.83
CA ASP A 164 6.84 16.73 -3.73
C ASP A 164 6.15 16.84 -2.37
N GLY A 165 6.47 15.93 -1.47
CA GLY A 165 5.88 15.86 -0.13
C GLY A 165 4.57 15.07 -0.03
N ASP A 166 3.96 14.65 -1.15
CA ASP A 166 2.75 13.84 -1.11
C ASP A 166 3.01 12.48 -0.48
N GLU A 167 2.04 12.02 0.32
CA GLU A 167 2.03 10.68 0.91
C GLU A 167 1.18 9.72 0.07
N LEU A 168 1.79 8.64 -0.39
CA LEU A 168 1.13 7.54 -1.08
C LEU A 168 1.11 6.32 -0.17
N THR A 169 -0.09 5.88 0.25
CA THR A 169 -0.24 4.66 1.05
C THR A 169 -0.58 3.47 0.16
N ILE A 170 0.21 2.41 0.27
CA ILE A 170 0.07 1.15 -0.46
C ILE A 170 0.17 -0.02 0.53
N GLY A 171 -0.94 -0.68 0.82
CA GLY A 171 -1.00 -1.67 1.89
C GLY A 171 -0.57 -1.05 3.23
N ARG A 172 0.44 -1.64 3.90
CA ARG A 172 1.01 -1.08 5.15
C ARG A 172 2.02 0.05 4.92
N TYR A 173 2.48 0.26 3.69
CA TYR A 173 3.57 1.20 3.39
C TYR A 173 3.04 2.62 3.21
N ARG A 174 3.69 3.57 3.87
CA ARG A 174 3.54 5.02 3.67
C ARG A 174 4.76 5.50 2.90
N LEU A 175 4.56 5.80 1.63
CA LEU A 175 5.59 6.22 0.70
C LEU A 175 5.47 7.74 0.50
N PHE A 176 6.56 8.46 0.60
CA PHE A 176 6.58 9.91 0.38
C PHE A 176 7.29 10.24 -0.91
N VAL A 177 6.69 11.12 -1.68
CA VAL A 177 7.29 11.64 -2.91
C VAL A 177 8.33 12.69 -2.57
N LEU A 178 9.55 12.52 -3.07
CA LEU A 178 10.65 13.46 -2.90
C LEU A 178 11.19 13.89 -4.25
N GLU A 179 11.35 15.20 -4.43
CA GLU A 179 12.06 15.78 -5.58
C GLU A 179 13.38 16.40 -5.10
N ALA A 180 14.49 16.09 -5.79
CA ALA A 180 15.83 16.58 -5.51
C ALA A 180 16.38 17.39 -6.68
#